data_15222d3d0cc58968aa67f820c481ce57
#
_entry.id   15222d3d0cc58968aa67f820c481ce57
#
_cell.length_a   1.000
_cell.length_b   1.000
_cell.length_c   1.000
_cell.angle_alpha   90.00
_cell.angle_beta   90.00
_cell.angle_gamma   90.00
#
_symmetry.space_group_name_H-M   'P 1'
#
loop_
_entity.id
_entity.type
_entity.pdbx_description
1 polymer ?
#
loop_
_entity_poly.entity_id
_entity_poly.type
_entity_poly.pdbx_seq_one_letter_code
_entity_poly.pdbx_strand_id
1 'polypeptide(L)'
;MRYEFHWEVLWSGQSGRWLLEGLATTVELSALGWVLAAALGIVSGAMRTVPWRPLRALATVYVEFFRNVPLLVWMFFWYFGVPPLLPEAIREWLFRHGAEFWAGTFALGVYHGARMSEVIRGGIQAIPKTQFEAAVAMGLTTFQAYRLVIVPIALRLSLPPATNESLNLLKNSSVALTISVAELTFQTRQIETYTARAIEALTAGTVIYLVLSVGIATIMARVEDRFAIPGLIARGG
;
A
#
# COMPACT_ATOMS: atom_id res chain seq x y z
N MET A 1 39.58 12.82 10.30
CA MET A 1 39.02 13.86 9.42
C MET A 1 37.64 14.25 9.95
N ARG A 2 37.36 15.53 10.12
CA ARG A 2 36.01 16.01 10.45
C ARG A 2 35.20 16.07 9.15
N TYR A 3 33.99 15.51 9.09
CA TYR A 3 33.08 15.64 7.97
C TYR A 3 32.52 17.07 7.94
N GLU A 4 32.62 17.75 6.81
CA GLU A 4 32.03 19.07 6.61
C GLU A 4 30.70 18.93 5.89
N PHE A 5 29.62 19.38 6.54
CA PHE A 5 28.27 19.32 5.99
C PHE A 5 28.03 20.44 4.99
N HIS A 6 27.45 20.08 3.85
CA HIS A 6 27.13 21.00 2.75
C HIS A 6 25.65 20.86 2.38
N TRP A 7 24.78 21.35 3.26
CA TRP A 7 23.33 21.27 3.08
C TRP A 7 22.81 22.02 1.86
N GLU A 8 23.52 23.04 1.38
CA GLU A 8 23.21 23.78 0.17
C GLU A 8 23.10 22.90 -1.07
N VAL A 9 23.75 21.73 -1.10
CA VAL A 9 23.66 20.73 -2.17
C VAL A 9 22.22 20.27 -2.43
N LEU A 10 21.36 20.26 -1.41
CA LEU A 10 20.01 19.75 -1.51
C LEU A 10 19.05 20.66 -2.31
N TRP A 11 19.33 21.97 -2.33
CA TRP A 11 18.50 22.95 -3.03
C TRP A 11 19.27 23.69 -4.15
N SER A 12 20.58 23.45 -4.29
CA SER A 12 21.37 24.00 -5.35
C SER A 12 21.25 23.17 -6.64
N GLY A 13 21.23 23.86 -7.76
CA GLY A 13 21.28 23.22 -9.09
C GLY A 13 20.13 22.23 -9.34
N GLN A 14 20.48 21.00 -9.69
CA GLN A 14 19.54 19.97 -10.11
C GLN A 14 19.00 19.12 -8.94
N SER A 15 19.69 19.10 -7.79
CA SER A 15 19.35 18.23 -6.66
C SER A 15 17.96 18.52 -6.09
N GLY A 16 17.61 19.80 -5.93
CA GLY A 16 16.28 20.19 -5.46
C GLY A 16 15.15 19.74 -6.39
N ARG A 17 15.39 19.79 -7.71
CA ARG A 17 14.44 19.28 -8.70
C ARG A 17 14.28 17.76 -8.59
N TRP A 18 15.37 17.02 -8.48
CA TRP A 18 15.35 15.57 -8.29
C TRP A 18 14.58 15.15 -7.05
N LEU A 19 14.74 15.87 -5.92
CA LEU A 19 13.96 15.59 -4.70
C LEU A 19 12.47 15.80 -4.91
N LEU A 20 12.06 16.85 -5.62
CA LEU A 20 10.65 17.12 -5.92
C LEU A 20 10.07 16.10 -6.90
N GLU A 21 10.79 15.73 -7.94
CA GLU A 21 10.40 14.70 -8.90
C GLU A 21 10.27 13.34 -8.21
N GLY A 22 11.26 12.97 -7.38
CA GLY A 22 11.22 11.75 -6.59
C GLY A 22 10.06 11.70 -5.60
N LEU A 23 9.78 12.82 -4.93
CA LEU A 23 8.62 12.97 -4.05
C LEU A 23 7.30 12.75 -4.82
N ALA A 24 7.14 13.39 -5.98
CA ALA A 24 5.95 13.24 -6.81
C ALA A 24 5.77 11.78 -7.26
N THR A 25 6.83 11.17 -7.79
CA THR A 25 6.81 9.75 -8.21
C THR A 25 6.48 8.81 -7.06
N THR A 26 7.04 9.04 -5.85
CA THR A 26 6.72 8.25 -4.65
C THR A 26 5.24 8.34 -4.29
N VAL A 27 4.67 9.55 -4.32
CA VAL A 27 3.25 9.76 -4.00
C VAL A 27 2.35 9.11 -5.05
N GLU A 28 2.63 9.30 -6.34
CA GLU A 28 1.87 8.69 -7.45
C GLU A 28 1.92 7.17 -7.39
N LEU A 29 3.12 6.59 -7.28
CA LEU A 29 3.33 5.15 -7.18
C LEU A 29 2.58 4.55 -5.97
N SER A 30 2.70 5.21 -4.82
CA SER A 30 2.04 4.76 -3.58
C SER A 30 0.52 4.90 -3.67
N ALA A 31 0.00 5.97 -4.23
CA ALA A 31 -1.44 6.19 -4.37
C ALA A 31 -2.08 5.17 -5.32
N LEU A 32 -1.50 4.96 -6.51
CA LEU A 32 -2.00 3.98 -7.46
C LEU A 32 -1.86 2.54 -6.92
N GLY A 33 -0.72 2.22 -6.32
CA GLY A 33 -0.50 0.93 -5.65
C GLY A 33 -1.52 0.70 -4.53
N TRP A 34 -1.85 1.74 -3.74
CA TRP A 34 -2.83 1.66 -2.68
C TRP A 34 -4.26 1.44 -3.19
N VAL A 35 -4.67 2.14 -4.24
CA VAL A 35 -5.99 1.94 -4.87
C VAL A 35 -6.15 0.49 -5.34
N LEU A 36 -5.13 -0.05 -6.00
CA LEU A 36 -5.12 -1.45 -6.44
C LEU A 36 -5.13 -2.41 -5.25
N ALA A 37 -4.31 -2.15 -4.23
CA ALA A 37 -4.24 -2.95 -3.01
C ALA A 37 -5.58 -2.96 -2.25
N ALA A 38 -6.23 -1.81 -2.11
CA ALA A 38 -7.52 -1.69 -1.46
C ALA A 38 -8.60 -2.48 -2.23
N ALA A 39 -8.65 -2.33 -3.56
CA ALA A 39 -9.61 -3.05 -4.41
C ALA A 39 -9.43 -4.57 -4.30
N LEU A 40 -8.20 -5.07 -4.50
CA LEU A 40 -7.88 -6.49 -4.39
C LEU A 40 -8.11 -7.02 -2.96
N GLY A 41 -7.71 -6.24 -1.94
CA GLY A 41 -7.85 -6.60 -0.54
C GLY A 41 -9.30 -6.72 -0.09
N ILE A 42 -10.15 -5.75 -0.45
CA ILE A 42 -11.58 -5.77 -0.13
C ILE A 42 -12.26 -6.98 -0.80
N VAL A 43 -12.02 -7.16 -2.10
CA VAL A 43 -12.63 -8.26 -2.85
C VAL A 43 -12.17 -9.62 -2.30
N SER A 44 -10.85 -9.86 -2.22
CA SER A 44 -10.31 -11.15 -1.76
C SER A 44 -10.58 -11.40 -0.27
N GLY A 45 -10.54 -10.37 0.57
CA GLY A 45 -10.89 -10.47 1.98
C GLY A 45 -12.35 -10.88 2.18
N ALA A 46 -13.28 -10.25 1.47
CA ALA A 46 -14.69 -10.63 1.46
C ALA A 46 -14.90 -12.06 0.94
N MET A 47 -14.27 -12.43 -0.19
CA MET A 47 -14.35 -13.79 -0.76
C MET A 47 -13.93 -14.87 0.24
N ARG A 48 -13.00 -14.59 1.14
CA ARG A 48 -12.52 -15.56 2.15
C ARG A 48 -13.48 -15.75 3.32
N THR A 49 -14.51 -14.92 3.44
CA THR A 49 -15.54 -15.04 4.51
C THR A 49 -16.83 -15.68 4.03
N VAL A 50 -17.04 -15.86 2.73
CA VAL A 50 -18.25 -16.50 2.19
C VAL A 50 -18.23 -18.02 2.38
N PRO A 51 -19.40 -18.70 2.49
CA PRO A 51 -19.48 -20.14 2.71
C PRO A 51 -19.11 -20.95 1.44
N TRP A 52 -19.05 -20.33 0.25
CA TRP A 52 -18.77 -21.03 -1.01
C TRP A 52 -17.29 -21.37 -1.12
N ARG A 53 -16.99 -22.67 -0.97
CA ARG A 53 -15.62 -23.20 -0.92
C ARG A 53 -14.71 -22.83 -2.09
N PRO A 54 -15.14 -22.89 -3.39
CA PRO A 54 -14.25 -22.55 -4.52
C PRO A 54 -13.79 -21.11 -4.48
N LEU A 55 -14.69 -20.17 -4.16
CA LEU A 55 -14.38 -18.75 -4.10
C LEU A 55 -13.40 -18.44 -2.97
N ARG A 56 -13.63 -19.06 -1.80
CA ARG A 56 -12.71 -18.95 -0.65
C ARG A 56 -11.35 -19.54 -0.96
N ALA A 57 -11.28 -20.70 -1.63
CA ALA A 57 -10.03 -21.34 -2.02
C ALA A 57 -9.22 -20.46 -2.99
N LEU A 58 -9.86 -19.89 -4.02
CA LEU A 58 -9.22 -18.98 -4.97
C LEU A 58 -8.60 -17.78 -4.27
N ALA A 59 -9.35 -17.11 -3.41
CA ALA A 59 -8.85 -15.96 -2.66
C ALA A 59 -7.74 -16.33 -1.66
N THR A 60 -7.81 -17.54 -1.07
CA THR A 60 -6.76 -18.03 -0.16
C THR A 60 -5.47 -18.30 -0.93
N VAL A 61 -5.54 -18.95 -2.10
CA VAL A 61 -4.37 -19.19 -2.96
C VAL A 61 -3.71 -17.87 -3.35
N TYR A 62 -4.49 -16.88 -3.77
CA TYR A 62 -3.97 -15.53 -4.06
C TYR A 62 -3.21 -14.95 -2.87
N VAL A 63 -3.82 -14.95 -1.70
CA VAL A 63 -3.24 -14.32 -0.50
C VAL A 63 -1.97 -15.04 -0.06
N GLU A 64 -2.00 -16.38 0.04
CA GLU A 64 -0.84 -17.16 0.45
C GLU A 64 0.32 -17.05 -0.56
N PHE A 65 0.01 -17.05 -1.86
CA PHE A 65 1.02 -16.93 -2.90
C PHE A 65 1.74 -15.57 -2.84
N PHE A 66 1.01 -14.45 -2.77
CA PHE A 66 1.63 -13.13 -2.79
C PHE A 66 2.25 -12.71 -1.46
N ARG A 67 1.76 -13.19 -0.32
CA ARG A 67 2.32 -12.87 1.00
C ARG A 67 3.61 -13.60 1.33
N ASN A 68 3.79 -14.81 0.82
CA ASN A 68 4.92 -15.68 1.19
C ASN A 68 6.17 -15.45 0.33
N VAL A 69 6.10 -14.59 -0.67
CA VAL A 69 7.24 -14.21 -1.52
C VAL A 69 7.63 -12.76 -1.21
N PRO A 70 8.93 -12.45 -1.06
CA PRO A 70 9.39 -11.08 -0.81
C PRO A 70 8.95 -10.10 -1.90
N LEU A 71 8.59 -8.87 -1.51
CA LEU A 71 8.18 -7.82 -2.46
C LEU A 71 9.23 -7.57 -3.55
N LEU A 72 10.52 -7.60 -3.21
CA LEU A 72 11.61 -7.44 -4.17
C LEU A 72 11.54 -8.44 -5.34
N VAL A 73 11.19 -9.69 -5.04
CA VAL A 73 11.01 -10.72 -6.07
C VAL A 73 9.84 -10.37 -6.99
N TRP A 74 8.75 -9.85 -6.42
CA TRP A 74 7.61 -9.36 -7.20
C TRP A 74 7.96 -8.17 -8.07
N MET A 75 8.78 -7.23 -7.61
CA MET A 75 9.28 -6.11 -8.43
C MET A 75 9.98 -6.63 -9.69
N PHE A 76 10.91 -7.57 -9.53
CA PHE A 76 11.60 -8.18 -10.68
C PHE A 76 10.68 -9.00 -11.57
N PHE A 77 9.76 -9.76 -10.99
CA PHE A 77 8.81 -10.57 -11.76
C PHE A 77 7.92 -9.70 -12.66
N TRP A 78 7.34 -8.62 -12.10
CA TRP A 78 6.48 -7.71 -12.85
C TRP A 78 7.26 -6.93 -13.92
N TYR A 79 8.50 -6.58 -13.68
CA TYR A 79 9.31 -5.79 -14.62
C TYR A 79 9.97 -6.65 -15.70
N PHE A 80 10.55 -7.80 -15.36
CA PHE A 80 11.28 -8.66 -16.29
C PHE A 80 10.46 -9.86 -16.78
N GLY A 81 9.63 -10.43 -15.94
CA GLY A 81 8.91 -11.68 -16.22
C GLY A 81 7.59 -11.48 -16.95
N VAL A 82 6.83 -10.44 -16.62
CA VAL A 82 5.49 -10.23 -17.19
C VAL A 82 5.52 -9.68 -18.61
N PRO A 83 6.32 -8.66 -18.98
CA PRO A 83 6.25 -8.05 -20.31
C PRO A 83 6.44 -9.03 -21.48
N PRO A 84 7.34 -10.04 -21.41
CA PRO A 84 7.47 -11.02 -22.49
C PRO A 84 6.22 -11.88 -22.73
N LEU A 85 5.35 -11.99 -21.73
CA LEU A 85 4.10 -12.78 -21.78
C LEU A 85 2.91 -11.98 -22.31
N LEU A 86 3.05 -10.65 -22.44
CA LEU A 86 1.97 -9.77 -22.88
C LEU A 86 1.89 -9.69 -24.43
N PRO A 87 0.69 -9.46 -24.97
CA PRO A 87 0.53 -9.08 -26.37
C PRO A 87 1.39 -7.86 -26.73
N GLU A 88 1.92 -7.84 -27.95
CA GLU A 88 2.87 -6.82 -28.42
C GLU A 88 2.36 -5.39 -28.20
N ALA A 89 1.10 -5.13 -28.53
CA ALA A 89 0.50 -3.80 -28.36
C ALA A 89 0.52 -3.31 -26.90
N ILE A 90 0.26 -4.21 -25.92
CA ILE A 90 0.31 -3.87 -24.48
C ILE A 90 1.75 -3.67 -24.04
N ARG A 91 2.65 -4.54 -24.49
CA ARG A 91 4.07 -4.45 -24.19
C ARG A 91 4.67 -3.13 -24.69
N GLU A 92 4.40 -2.75 -25.96
CA GLU A 92 4.85 -1.47 -26.51
C GLU A 92 4.27 -0.29 -25.75
N TRP A 93 2.99 -0.34 -25.40
CA TRP A 93 2.37 0.71 -24.60
C TRP A 93 3.07 0.88 -23.25
N LEU A 94 3.36 -0.21 -22.54
CA LEU A 94 4.09 -0.18 -21.27
C LEU A 94 5.47 0.50 -21.42
N PHE A 95 6.25 0.09 -22.42
CA PHE A 95 7.58 0.66 -22.63
C PHE A 95 7.56 2.15 -23.01
N ARG A 96 6.51 2.59 -23.72
CA ARG A 96 6.34 4.01 -24.05
C ARG A 96 5.89 4.86 -22.85
N HIS A 97 5.27 4.25 -21.82
CA HIS A 97 4.67 4.96 -20.68
C HIS A 97 5.34 4.64 -19.33
N GLY A 98 6.57 4.17 -19.33
CA GLY A 98 7.33 3.85 -18.13
C GLY A 98 7.00 2.45 -17.58
N ALA A 99 7.55 1.43 -18.24
CA ALA A 99 7.32 0.03 -17.85
C ALA A 99 7.70 -0.25 -16.39
N GLU A 100 8.77 0.40 -15.91
CA GLU A 100 9.24 0.30 -14.53
C GLU A 100 8.21 0.85 -13.52
N PHE A 101 7.57 1.99 -13.83
CA PHE A 101 6.56 2.60 -12.98
C PHE A 101 5.33 1.71 -12.84
N TRP A 102 4.81 1.19 -13.97
CA TRP A 102 3.67 0.30 -13.97
C TRP A 102 3.97 -1.05 -13.32
N ALA A 103 5.15 -1.61 -13.56
CA ALA A 103 5.60 -2.84 -12.90
C ALA A 103 5.66 -2.64 -11.37
N GLY A 104 6.23 -1.53 -10.90
CA GLY A 104 6.25 -1.16 -9.49
C GLY A 104 4.85 -0.99 -8.90
N THR A 105 3.95 -0.31 -9.62
CA THR A 105 2.54 -0.15 -9.22
C THR A 105 1.83 -1.48 -9.05
N PHE A 106 1.96 -2.40 -10.02
CA PHE A 106 1.35 -3.73 -9.93
C PHE A 106 1.97 -4.58 -8.83
N ALA A 107 3.30 -4.57 -8.69
CA ALA A 107 3.98 -5.30 -7.63
C ALA A 107 3.50 -4.86 -6.23
N LEU A 108 3.49 -3.54 -5.97
CA LEU A 108 2.98 -2.96 -4.73
C LEU A 108 1.50 -3.30 -4.52
N GLY A 109 0.68 -3.04 -5.54
CA GLY A 109 -0.76 -3.21 -5.43
C GLY A 109 -1.17 -4.65 -5.15
N VAL A 110 -0.59 -5.63 -5.86
CA VAL A 110 -0.93 -7.05 -5.68
C VAL A 110 -0.38 -7.60 -4.36
N TYR A 111 0.85 -7.24 -3.98
CA TYR A 111 1.47 -7.65 -2.73
C TYR A 111 0.73 -7.10 -1.52
N HIS A 112 0.49 -5.79 -1.48
CA HIS A 112 -0.24 -5.13 -0.39
C HIS A 112 -1.73 -5.46 -0.41
N GLY A 113 -2.30 -5.79 -1.58
CA GLY A 113 -3.67 -6.31 -1.70
C GLY A 113 -3.86 -7.62 -0.97
N ALA A 114 -2.90 -8.52 -1.05
CA ALA A 114 -2.92 -9.78 -0.29
C ALA A 114 -2.87 -9.54 1.23
N ARG A 115 -2.10 -8.55 1.69
CA ARG A 115 -2.04 -8.15 3.10
C ARG A 115 -3.31 -7.44 3.56
N MET A 116 -3.85 -6.54 2.74
CA MET A 116 -5.13 -5.87 2.98
C MET A 116 -6.30 -6.88 3.03
N SER A 117 -6.24 -7.98 2.27
CA SER A 117 -7.20 -9.09 2.37
C SER A 117 -7.30 -9.67 3.78
N GLU A 118 -6.16 -9.83 4.48
CA GLU A 118 -6.14 -10.27 5.88
C GLU A 118 -6.74 -9.22 6.82
N VAL A 119 -6.48 -7.95 6.57
CA VAL A 119 -7.06 -6.84 7.34
C VAL A 119 -8.59 -6.89 7.24
N ILE A 120 -9.14 -6.98 6.03
CA ILE A 120 -10.60 -7.04 5.81
C ILE A 120 -11.19 -8.32 6.42
N ARG A 121 -10.57 -9.48 6.19
CA ARG A 121 -11.01 -10.75 6.78
C ARG A 121 -11.01 -10.69 8.31
N GLY A 122 -9.94 -10.14 8.90
CA GLY A 122 -9.83 -9.94 10.35
C GLY A 122 -10.92 -9.04 10.91
N GLY A 123 -11.21 -7.92 10.23
CA GLY A 123 -12.29 -7.01 10.58
C GLY A 123 -13.67 -7.67 10.59
N ILE A 124 -13.97 -8.52 9.59
CA ILE A 124 -15.23 -9.28 9.54
C ILE A 124 -15.28 -10.32 10.66
N GLN A 125 -14.20 -11.06 10.90
CA GLN A 125 -14.13 -12.12 11.90
C GLN A 125 -14.11 -11.61 13.36
N ALA A 126 -13.72 -10.36 13.57
CA ALA A 126 -13.73 -9.72 14.88
C ALA A 126 -15.16 -9.38 15.38
N ILE A 127 -16.17 -9.44 14.50
CA ILE A 127 -17.56 -9.14 14.87
C ILE A 127 -18.16 -10.34 15.61
N PRO A 128 -18.69 -10.16 16.83
CA PRO A 128 -19.37 -11.24 17.57
C PRO A 128 -20.53 -11.80 16.76
N LYS A 129 -20.68 -13.12 16.74
CA LYS A 129 -21.79 -13.81 16.05
C LYS A 129 -23.17 -13.32 16.50
N THR A 130 -23.28 -12.90 17.76
CA THR A 130 -24.51 -12.34 18.34
C THR A 130 -25.03 -11.12 17.57
N GLN A 131 -24.15 -10.33 16.90
CA GLN A 131 -24.58 -9.21 16.06
C GLN A 131 -25.35 -9.69 14.81
N PHE A 132 -24.88 -10.77 14.20
CA PHE A 132 -25.57 -11.38 13.06
C PHE A 132 -26.89 -12.04 13.50
N GLU A 133 -26.85 -12.80 14.61
CA GLU A 133 -28.02 -13.47 15.18
C GLU A 133 -29.11 -12.47 15.57
N ALA A 134 -28.75 -11.36 16.22
CA ALA A 134 -29.66 -10.28 16.57
C ALA A 134 -30.29 -9.62 15.30
N ALA A 135 -29.49 -9.38 14.26
CA ALA A 135 -30.01 -8.84 13.01
C ALA A 135 -31.06 -9.77 12.36
N VAL A 136 -30.79 -11.08 12.34
CA VAL A 136 -31.72 -12.08 11.81
C VAL A 136 -32.99 -12.19 12.72
N ALA A 137 -32.82 -12.14 14.02
CA ALA A 137 -33.96 -12.16 14.98
C ALA A 137 -34.89 -10.94 14.81
N MET A 138 -34.35 -9.79 14.34
CA MET A 138 -35.15 -8.62 13.98
C MET A 138 -35.82 -8.73 12.59
N GLY A 139 -35.73 -9.88 11.91
CA GLY A 139 -36.36 -10.12 10.62
C GLY A 139 -35.54 -9.70 9.40
N LEU A 140 -34.25 -9.33 9.58
CA LEU A 140 -33.39 -9.03 8.43
C LEU A 140 -33.02 -10.31 7.68
N THR A 141 -33.08 -10.26 6.35
CA THR A 141 -32.49 -11.31 5.53
C THR A 141 -30.97 -11.34 5.71
N THR A 142 -30.32 -12.46 5.39
CA THR A 142 -28.86 -12.59 5.45
C THR A 142 -28.15 -11.45 4.69
N PHE A 143 -28.62 -11.10 3.50
CA PHE A 143 -28.04 -10.00 2.72
C PHE A 143 -28.20 -8.65 3.42
N GLN A 144 -29.38 -8.38 4.01
CA GLN A 144 -29.64 -7.16 4.76
C GLN A 144 -28.77 -7.10 6.03
N ALA A 145 -28.65 -8.21 6.77
CA ALA A 145 -27.79 -8.31 7.95
C ALA A 145 -26.33 -7.99 7.61
N TYR A 146 -25.81 -8.56 6.52
CA TYR A 146 -24.44 -8.22 6.05
C TYR A 146 -24.33 -6.76 5.64
N ARG A 147 -25.24 -6.27 4.79
CA ARG A 147 -25.16 -4.90 4.23
C ARG A 147 -25.33 -3.82 5.30
N LEU A 148 -26.26 -3.98 6.22
CA LEU A 148 -26.66 -2.94 7.17
C LEU A 148 -25.95 -3.03 8.53
N VAL A 149 -25.44 -4.21 8.90
CA VAL A 149 -24.81 -4.44 10.22
C VAL A 149 -23.36 -4.85 10.06
N ILE A 150 -23.08 -5.99 9.42
CA ILE A 150 -21.75 -6.60 9.43
C ILE A 150 -20.74 -5.77 8.67
N VAL A 151 -21.01 -5.39 7.42
CA VAL A 151 -20.06 -4.65 6.56
C VAL A 151 -19.69 -3.27 7.14
N PRO A 152 -20.64 -2.43 7.63
CA PRO A 152 -20.29 -1.16 8.25
C PRO A 152 -19.42 -1.32 9.51
N ILE A 153 -19.68 -2.33 10.34
CA ILE A 153 -18.86 -2.61 11.52
C ILE A 153 -17.47 -3.13 11.10
N ALA A 154 -17.42 -4.08 10.15
CA ALA A 154 -16.17 -4.65 9.65
C ALA A 154 -15.23 -3.59 9.08
N LEU A 155 -15.74 -2.67 8.26
CA LEU A 155 -14.96 -1.58 7.69
C LEU A 155 -14.33 -0.72 8.78
N ARG A 156 -15.09 -0.37 9.83
CA ARG A 156 -14.59 0.43 10.95
C ARG A 156 -13.51 -0.31 11.75
N LEU A 157 -13.69 -1.60 12.00
CA LEU A 157 -12.70 -2.43 12.70
C LEU A 157 -11.43 -2.65 11.85
N SER A 158 -11.55 -2.57 10.52
CA SER A 158 -10.42 -2.70 9.60
C SER A 158 -9.61 -1.42 9.44
N LEU A 159 -10.13 -0.24 9.82
CA LEU A 159 -9.43 1.04 9.61
C LEU A 159 -8.05 1.11 10.28
N PRO A 160 -7.86 0.81 11.59
CA PRO A 160 -6.55 0.93 12.22
C PRO A 160 -5.48 0.01 11.58
N PRO A 161 -5.73 -1.29 11.34
CA PRO A 161 -4.75 -2.11 10.63
C PRO A 161 -4.58 -1.70 9.16
N ALA A 162 -5.59 -1.13 8.48
CA ALA A 162 -5.46 -0.58 7.14
C ALA A 162 -4.55 0.66 7.10
N THR A 163 -4.56 1.49 8.15
CA THR A 163 -3.62 2.60 8.33
C THR A 163 -2.18 2.09 8.34
N ASN A 164 -1.89 1.06 9.13
CA ASN A 164 -0.55 0.45 9.18
C ASN A 164 -0.12 -0.11 7.82
N GLU A 165 -1.04 -0.73 7.08
CA GLU A 165 -0.74 -1.27 5.76
C GLU A 165 -0.51 -0.15 4.73
N SER A 166 -1.21 0.98 4.84
CA SER A 166 -0.99 2.17 4.00
C SER A 166 0.40 2.77 4.22
N LEU A 167 0.84 2.87 5.49
CA LEU A 167 2.19 3.32 5.85
C LEU A 167 3.27 2.34 5.38
N ASN A 168 3.01 1.04 5.42
CA ASN A 168 3.92 0.03 4.92
C ASN A 168 4.05 0.11 3.39
N LEU A 169 2.96 0.31 2.67
CA LEU A 169 2.98 0.47 1.22
C LEU A 169 3.81 1.69 0.81
N LEU A 170 3.61 2.86 1.47
CA LEU A 170 4.43 4.05 1.23
C LEU A 170 5.93 3.75 1.42
N LYS A 171 6.30 3.13 2.53
CA LYS A 171 7.72 2.78 2.80
C LYS A 171 8.26 1.76 1.80
N ASN A 172 7.46 0.80 1.41
CA ASN A 172 7.82 -0.24 0.44
C ASN A 172 7.89 0.28 -1.00
N SER A 173 7.35 1.48 -1.30
CA SER A 173 7.57 2.10 -2.62
C SER A 173 9.05 2.32 -2.91
N SER A 174 9.88 2.53 -1.88
CA SER A 174 11.34 2.63 -2.00
C SER A 174 12.01 1.40 -2.61
N VAL A 175 11.39 0.21 -2.54
CA VAL A 175 11.93 -1.01 -3.17
C VAL A 175 11.92 -0.89 -4.70
N ALA A 176 11.06 -0.05 -5.27
CA ALA A 176 10.95 0.16 -6.71
C ALA A 176 12.20 0.79 -7.35
N LEU A 177 13.11 1.37 -6.55
CA LEU A 177 14.43 1.80 -7.02
C LEU A 177 15.19 0.65 -7.70
N THR A 178 14.97 -0.59 -7.27
CA THR A 178 15.68 -1.78 -7.79
C THR A 178 15.32 -2.13 -9.23
N ILE A 179 14.19 -1.62 -9.72
CA ILE A 179 13.76 -1.71 -11.12
C ILE A 179 13.82 -0.35 -11.81
N SER A 180 14.62 0.58 -11.28
CA SER A 180 14.90 1.90 -11.84
C SER A 180 13.72 2.88 -11.85
N VAL A 181 12.72 2.70 -10.99
CA VAL A 181 11.70 3.74 -10.77
C VAL A 181 12.38 4.94 -10.10
N ALA A 182 12.26 6.11 -10.73
CA ALA A 182 12.89 7.35 -10.25
C ALA A 182 12.09 7.98 -9.06
N GLU A 183 11.78 7.16 -8.05
CA GLU A 183 11.13 7.58 -6.81
C GLU A 183 12.16 8.23 -5.84
N LEU A 184 11.73 8.67 -4.67
CA LEU A 184 12.52 9.48 -3.76
C LEU A 184 13.86 8.83 -3.36
N THR A 185 13.90 7.52 -3.11
CA THR A 185 15.14 6.82 -2.74
C THR A 185 16.10 6.73 -3.92
N PHE A 186 15.59 6.50 -5.12
CA PHE A 186 16.38 6.55 -6.35
C PHE A 186 17.01 7.93 -6.52
N GLN A 187 16.23 9.00 -6.38
CA GLN A 187 16.70 10.37 -6.53
C GLN A 187 17.72 10.77 -5.45
N THR A 188 17.54 10.31 -4.20
CA THR A 188 18.56 10.53 -3.15
C THR A 188 19.88 9.82 -3.47
N ARG A 189 19.83 8.61 -4.02
CA ARG A 189 21.02 7.90 -4.50
C ARG A 189 21.66 8.60 -5.68
N GLN A 190 20.87 9.17 -6.56
CA GLN A 190 21.38 9.95 -7.68
C GLN A 190 22.13 11.19 -7.17
N ILE A 191 21.57 11.95 -6.22
CA ILE A 191 22.25 13.10 -5.59
C ILE A 191 23.57 12.66 -4.94
N GLU A 192 23.56 11.58 -4.17
CA GLU A 192 24.77 11.00 -3.57
C GLU A 192 25.85 10.73 -4.62
N THR A 193 25.47 10.09 -5.73
CA THR A 193 26.40 9.71 -6.80
C THR A 193 27.03 10.94 -7.48
N TYR A 194 26.23 11.98 -7.75
CA TYR A 194 26.73 13.17 -8.46
C TYR A 194 27.49 14.15 -7.57
N THR A 195 27.18 14.17 -6.27
CA THR A 195 27.76 15.18 -5.35
C THR A 195 28.76 14.60 -4.36
N ALA A 196 28.84 13.26 -4.25
CA ALA A 196 29.58 12.53 -3.21
C ALA A 196 29.17 12.95 -1.77
N ARG A 197 27.91 13.40 -1.57
CA ARG A 197 27.32 13.88 -0.30
C ARG A 197 26.25 12.94 0.20
N ALA A 198 26.67 11.74 0.62
CA ALA A 198 25.75 10.66 1.05
C ALA A 198 24.90 11.05 2.26
N ILE A 199 25.50 11.68 3.28
CA ILE A 199 24.81 11.98 4.54
C ILE A 199 23.68 13.00 4.28
N GLU A 200 23.97 14.08 3.55
CA GLU A 200 22.98 15.12 3.23
C GLU A 200 21.84 14.55 2.37
N ALA A 201 22.16 13.81 1.32
CA ALA A 201 21.17 13.23 0.42
C ALA A 201 20.25 12.22 1.14
N LEU A 202 20.82 11.26 1.88
CA LEU A 202 20.06 10.26 2.62
C LEU A 202 19.22 10.87 3.76
N THR A 203 19.76 11.89 4.44
CA THR A 203 19.01 12.61 5.48
C THR A 203 17.80 13.33 4.87
N ALA A 204 17.96 13.98 3.72
CA ALA A 204 16.84 14.63 3.01
C ALA A 204 15.73 13.62 2.68
N GLY A 205 16.08 12.48 2.05
CA GLY A 205 15.13 11.42 1.76
C GLY A 205 14.43 10.88 3.00
N THR A 206 15.19 10.65 4.08
CA THR A 206 14.64 10.18 5.37
C THR A 206 13.64 11.17 5.95
N VAL A 207 13.96 12.46 5.97
CA VAL A 207 13.07 13.51 6.47
C VAL A 207 11.80 13.60 5.62
N ILE A 208 11.91 13.54 4.30
CA ILE A 208 10.75 13.59 3.39
C ILE A 208 9.85 12.36 3.62
N TYR A 209 10.40 11.14 3.70
CA TYR A 209 9.61 9.95 4.03
C TYR A 209 8.94 10.04 5.40
N LEU A 210 9.62 10.60 6.39
CA LEU A 210 9.04 10.83 7.72
C LEU A 210 7.84 11.78 7.63
N VAL A 211 7.98 12.91 6.93
CA VAL A 211 6.90 13.90 6.75
C VAL A 211 5.71 13.27 6.01
N LEU A 212 5.95 12.50 4.95
CA LEU A 212 4.90 11.76 4.23
C LEU A 212 4.19 10.76 5.15
N SER A 213 4.96 10.00 5.93
CA SER A 213 4.41 9.00 6.86
C SER A 213 3.56 9.65 7.96
N VAL A 214 4.04 10.75 8.54
CA VAL A 214 3.27 11.53 9.54
C VAL A 214 2.02 12.14 8.90
N GLY A 215 2.12 12.64 7.67
CA GLY A 215 0.97 13.16 6.92
C GLY A 215 -0.12 12.08 6.73
N ILE A 216 0.25 10.90 6.23
CA ILE A 216 -0.68 9.78 6.06
C ILE A 216 -1.26 9.35 7.42
N ALA A 217 -0.42 9.17 8.44
CA ALA A 217 -0.89 8.79 9.78
C ALA A 217 -1.90 9.79 10.35
N THR A 218 -1.65 11.08 10.16
CA THR A 218 -2.56 12.15 10.62
C THR A 218 -3.88 12.15 9.86
N ILE A 219 -3.86 11.95 8.55
CA ILE A 219 -5.08 11.85 7.72
C ILE A 219 -5.89 10.62 8.15
N MET A 220 -5.22 9.48 8.29
CA MET A 220 -5.89 8.23 8.68
C MET A 220 -6.46 8.29 10.11
N ALA A 221 -5.74 8.91 11.05
CA ALA A 221 -6.26 9.13 12.40
C ALA A 221 -7.58 9.93 12.39
N ARG A 222 -7.68 10.98 11.56
CA ARG A 222 -8.93 11.74 11.40
C ARG A 222 -10.05 10.90 10.78
N VAL A 223 -9.72 10.01 9.84
CA VAL A 223 -10.68 9.05 9.26
C VAL A 223 -11.15 8.06 10.32
N GLU A 224 -10.23 7.49 11.10
CA GLU A 224 -10.55 6.58 12.21
C GLU A 224 -11.47 7.24 13.25
N ASP A 225 -11.14 8.45 13.69
CA ASP A 225 -11.97 9.21 14.65
C ASP A 225 -13.38 9.45 14.13
N ARG A 226 -13.53 9.77 12.84
CA ARG A 226 -14.84 10.01 12.23
C ARG A 226 -15.71 8.77 12.14
N PHE A 227 -15.10 7.60 12.05
CA PHE A 227 -15.78 6.30 11.92
C PHE A 227 -15.74 5.48 13.20
N ALA A 228 -15.16 5.97 14.31
CA ALA A 228 -15.09 5.27 15.58
C ALA A 228 -16.47 4.90 16.11
N ILE A 229 -16.61 3.67 16.64
CA ILE A 229 -17.83 3.23 17.33
C ILE A 229 -17.58 3.36 18.84
N PRO A 230 -18.34 4.21 19.55
CA PRO A 230 -18.22 4.31 21.01
C PRO A 230 -18.44 2.94 21.66
N GLY A 231 -17.49 2.50 22.49
CA GLY A 231 -17.57 1.24 23.25
C GLY A 231 -17.06 -0.03 22.54
N LEU A 232 -16.78 0.00 21.22
CA LEU A 232 -16.22 -1.15 20.49
C LEU A 232 -14.72 -1.00 20.17
N ILE A 233 -14.23 0.21 20.08
CA ILE A 233 -12.81 0.50 19.88
C ILE A 233 -12.32 1.22 21.13
N ALA A 234 -11.53 0.53 21.96
CA ALA A 234 -10.83 1.19 23.06
C ALA A 234 -9.89 2.24 22.46
N ARG A 235 -10.07 3.52 22.83
CA ARG A 235 -9.05 4.53 22.57
C ARG A 235 -7.78 4.07 23.27
N GLY A 236 -6.76 3.71 22.53
CA GLY A 236 -5.43 3.52 23.09
C GLY A 236 -5.04 4.83 23.77
N GLY A 237 -4.92 4.77 25.11
CA GLY A 237 -4.41 5.85 25.92
C GLY A 237 -2.91 6.01 25.71
#